data_e0c4008c424e00a89948e5407ccb5c10
#
_entry.id   e0c4008c424e00a89948e5407ccb5c10
#
_cell.length_a   1.000
_cell.length_b   1.000
_cell.length_c   1.000
_cell.angle_alpha   90.00
_cell.angle_beta   90.00
_cell.angle_gamma   90.00
#
_symmetry.space_group_name_H-M   'P 1'
#
loop_
_entity.id
_entity.type
_entity.pdbx_description
1 polymer ?
#
loop_
_entity_poly.entity_id
_entity_poly.type
_entity_poly.pdbx_seq_one_letter_code
_entity_poly.pdbx_strand_id
1 'polypeptide(L)'
;MRAYLQETELLNYSHPLIQQLMNSRQWDRLPKKEQILGIYNYVRDEILFGYNREDTIPASEVLQNGYGQCNTKGILFMALLRAVGVPCRMHGFAIDKQLQKGAMRGWYYQLSPKEIVHSWVEVQYEDKWLNIEGFILDIPYLTKLQQKFGQCTGSFCGYGIATDDFQNPDIYWDENDTYVQKEGIVRDFGIYDSPDAFFSVHQQRLSPFRKMMFSRVVRHLMNRNVRRIRQGK
;
A
#
# COMPACT_ATOMS: atom_id res chain seq x y z
N MET A 1 9.00 -19.28 9.98
CA MET A 1 9.25 -18.17 10.92
C MET A 1 10.47 -17.34 10.50
N ARG A 2 11.69 -17.94 10.35
CA ARG A 2 12.91 -17.15 10.02
C ARG A 2 12.80 -16.38 8.69
N ALA A 3 12.18 -16.97 7.65
CA ALA A 3 11.97 -16.31 6.36
C ALA A 3 11.14 -15.03 6.46
N TYR A 4 10.18 -14.98 7.37
CA TYR A 4 9.28 -13.83 7.56
C TYR A 4 9.88 -12.66 8.34
N LEU A 5 11.16 -12.79 8.76
CA LEU A 5 11.94 -11.76 9.46
C LEU A 5 13.18 -11.32 8.66
N GLN A 6 13.49 -11.99 7.54
CA GLN A 6 14.71 -11.72 6.79
C GLN A 6 14.62 -10.39 6.03
N GLU A 7 15.75 -9.72 6.00
CA GLU A 7 15.99 -8.61 5.08
C GLU A 7 16.11 -9.14 3.65
N THR A 8 15.64 -8.36 2.69
CA THR A 8 15.77 -8.65 1.26
C THR A 8 16.15 -7.37 0.53
N GLU A 9 16.37 -7.43 -0.79
CA GLU A 9 16.70 -6.25 -1.59
C GLU A 9 15.61 -5.17 -1.47
N LEU A 10 14.33 -5.55 -1.54
CA LEU A 10 13.20 -4.62 -1.40
C LEU A 10 12.93 -4.25 0.07
N LEU A 11 13.13 -5.18 1.00
CA LEU A 11 12.92 -4.96 2.44
C LEU A 11 14.22 -4.55 3.14
N ASN A 12 14.95 -3.57 2.62
CA ASN A 12 16.27 -3.14 3.06
C ASN A 12 16.23 -2.34 4.38
N TYR A 13 15.74 -2.97 5.45
CA TYR A 13 15.55 -2.30 6.74
C TYR A 13 16.86 -1.92 7.45
N SER A 14 18.00 -2.50 7.09
CA SER A 14 19.32 -2.06 7.58
C SER A 14 19.81 -0.75 6.94
N HIS A 15 19.13 -0.24 5.92
CA HIS A 15 19.49 1.01 5.25
C HIS A 15 19.50 2.19 6.25
N PRO A 16 20.51 3.10 6.21
CA PRO A 16 20.65 4.19 7.19
C PRO A 16 19.39 5.05 7.39
N LEU A 17 18.62 5.35 6.33
CA LEU A 17 17.37 6.12 6.44
C LEU A 17 16.30 5.38 7.27
N ILE A 18 16.18 4.07 7.09
CA ILE A 18 15.24 3.25 7.87
C ILE A 18 15.70 3.20 9.32
N GLN A 19 16.99 2.96 9.56
CA GLN A 19 17.55 2.93 10.92
C GLN A 19 17.42 4.28 11.63
N GLN A 20 17.60 5.39 10.93
CA GLN A 20 17.36 6.73 11.49
C GLN A 20 15.89 6.91 11.91
N LEU A 21 14.94 6.46 11.09
CA LEU A 21 13.51 6.48 11.44
C LEU A 21 13.25 5.61 12.66
N MET A 22 13.76 4.36 12.69
CA MET A 22 13.61 3.44 13.81
C MET A 22 14.12 4.06 15.11
N ASN A 23 15.33 4.64 15.09
CA ASN A 23 15.93 5.31 16.23
C ASN A 23 15.10 6.52 16.70
N SER A 24 14.48 7.26 15.80
CA SER A 24 13.64 8.42 16.14
C SER A 24 12.30 8.04 16.75
N ARG A 25 11.74 6.92 16.33
CA ARG A 25 10.41 6.44 16.76
C ARG A 25 10.47 5.47 17.95
N GLN A 26 11.59 4.78 18.13
CA GLN A 26 11.85 3.82 19.22
C GLN A 26 10.77 2.72 19.33
N TRP A 27 10.19 2.31 18.18
CA TRP A 27 9.17 1.26 18.16
C TRP A 27 9.66 -0.07 18.72
N ASP A 28 10.93 -0.40 18.54
CA ASP A 28 11.59 -1.60 19.08
C ASP A 28 11.51 -1.74 20.61
N ARG A 29 11.22 -0.63 21.32
CA ARG A 29 11.07 -0.59 22.78
C ARG A 29 9.63 -0.77 23.26
N LEU A 30 8.67 -0.76 22.36
CA LEU A 30 7.25 -0.85 22.68
C LEU A 30 6.78 -2.31 22.78
N PRO A 31 5.66 -2.61 23.47
CA PRO A 31 4.96 -3.88 23.36
C PRO A 31 4.55 -4.17 21.91
N LYS A 32 4.45 -5.45 21.53
CA LYS A 32 4.19 -5.87 20.15
C LYS A 32 2.95 -5.20 19.51
N LYS A 33 1.84 -5.09 20.24
CA LYS A 33 0.64 -4.37 19.76
C LYS A 33 0.97 -2.93 19.38
N GLU A 34 1.66 -2.22 20.25
CA GLU A 34 2.02 -0.81 20.04
C GLU A 34 3.07 -0.64 18.92
N GLN A 35 3.98 -1.61 18.76
CA GLN A 35 4.91 -1.64 17.61
C GLN A 35 4.14 -1.67 16.29
N ILE A 36 3.22 -2.64 16.16
CA ILE A 36 2.42 -2.82 14.93
C ILE A 36 1.56 -1.58 14.69
N LEU A 37 0.83 -1.11 15.71
CA LEU A 37 -0.05 0.06 15.62
C LEU A 37 0.72 1.33 15.26
N GLY A 38 1.85 1.57 15.88
CA GLY A 38 2.70 2.73 15.61
C GLY A 38 3.24 2.73 14.18
N ILE A 39 3.75 1.59 13.70
CA ILE A 39 4.24 1.42 12.33
C ILE A 39 3.08 1.51 11.33
N TYR A 40 1.93 0.89 11.62
CA TYR A 40 0.72 0.96 10.80
C TYR A 40 0.26 2.40 10.58
N ASN A 41 0.08 3.15 11.67
CA ASN A 41 -0.37 4.55 11.60
C ASN A 41 0.65 5.44 10.88
N TYR A 42 1.95 5.22 11.11
CA TYR A 42 3.00 5.92 10.39
C TYR A 42 2.92 5.70 8.89
N VAL A 43 2.85 4.43 8.45
CA VAL A 43 2.76 4.11 7.02
C VAL A 43 1.44 4.59 6.42
N ARG A 44 0.33 4.53 7.16
CA ARG A 44 -0.95 5.04 6.68
C ARG A 44 -0.92 6.55 6.47
N ASP A 45 -0.49 7.32 7.46
CA ASP A 45 -0.76 8.75 7.54
C ASP A 45 0.45 9.65 7.20
N GLU A 46 1.70 9.19 7.45
CA GLU A 46 2.91 9.97 7.16
C GLU A 46 3.52 9.60 5.79
N ILE A 47 3.24 8.42 5.26
CA ILE A 47 3.55 8.06 3.87
C ILE A 47 2.28 8.23 3.04
N LEU A 48 2.15 9.34 2.36
CA LEU A 48 0.92 9.72 1.66
C LEU A 48 0.57 8.75 0.53
N PHE A 49 -0.72 8.56 0.24
CA PHE A 49 -1.13 7.81 -0.94
C PHE A 49 -0.69 8.54 -2.22
N GLY A 50 0.00 7.80 -3.10
CA GLY A 50 0.51 8.31 -4.38
C GLY A 50 1.21 7.21 -5.15
N TYR A 51 1.64 7.49 -6.38
CA TYR A 51 2.17 6.51 -7.33
C TYR A 51 3.68 6.69 -7.51
N ASN A 52 4.46 5.68 -7.15
CA ASN A 52 5.90 5.62 -7.37
C ASN A 52 6.21 5.28 -8.85
N ARG A 53 7.49 5.29 -9.21
CA ARG A 53 7.94 5.03 -10.59
C ARG A 53 7.66 3.60 -11.05
N GLU A 54 7.66 2.66 -10.10
CA GLU A 54 7.40 1.23 -10.28
C GLU A 54 7.06 0.58 -8.93
N ASP A 55 6.61 -0.67 -8.93
CA ASP A 55 6.24 -1.41 -7.71
C ASP A 55 7.46 -1.99 -6.98
N THR A 56 8.57 -2.20 -7.69
CA THR A 56 9.78 -2.87 -7.20
C THR A 56 10.86 -1.86 -6.77
N ILE A 57 10.51 -0.93 -5.89
CA ILE A 57 11.46 -0.01 -5.27
C ILE A 57 11.71 -0.37 -3.81
N PRO A 58 12.94 -0.25 -3.29
CA PRO A 58 13.25 -0.63 -1.92
C PRO A 58 12.54 0.26 -0.90
N ALA A 59 12.32 -0.28 0.31
CA ALA A 59 11.66 0.42 1.41
C ALA A 59 12.29 1.78 1.72
N SER A 60 13.61 1.89 1.67
CA SER A 60 14.33 3.15 1.88
C SER A 60 13.97 4.22 0.84
N GLU A 61 13.73 3.84 -0.42
CA GLU A 61 13.29 4.77 -1.47
C GLU A 61 11.84 5.21 -1.25
N VAL A 62 10.96 4.29 -0.82
CA VAL A 62 9.57 4.65 -0.47
C VAL A 62 9.55 5.66 0.67
N LEU A 63 10.36 5.42 1.71
CA LEU A 63 10.53 6.34 2.84
C LEU A 63 11.03 7.71 2.37
N GLN A 64 12.05 7.75 1.53
CA GLN A 64 12.60 9.00 0.97
C GLN A 64 11.57 9.77 0.12
N ASN A 65 10.74 9.05 -0.65
CA ASN A 65 9.68 9.65 -1.47
C ASN A 65 8.55 10.25 -0.61
N GLY A 66 8.28 9.72 0.58
CA GLY A 66 7.19 10.14 1.47
C GLY A 66 5.79 9.82 0.95
N TYR A 67 5.68 8.98 -0.08
CA TYR A 67 4.40 8.52 -0.64
C TYR A 67 4.55 7.15 -1.30
N GLY A 68 3.42 6.44 -1.45
CA GLY A 68 3.37 5.15 -2.13
C GLY A 68 1.95 4.69 -2.42
N GLN A 69 1.83 3.63 -3.23
CA GLN A 69 0.62 2.86 -3.48
C GLN A 69 0.64 1.54 -2.70
N CYS A 70 -0.36 0.67 -2.88
CA CYS A 70 -0.52 -0.60 -2.19
C CYS A 70 0.81 -1.39 -2.07
N ASN A 71 1.45 -1.69 -3.20
CA ASN A 71 2.65 -2.50 -3.25
C ASN A 71 3.84 -1.83 -2.53
N THR A 72 4.11 -0.57 -2.82
CA THR A 72 5.28 0.13 -2.28
C THR A 72 5.11 0.51 -0.81
N LYS A 73 3.91 0.95 -0.39
CA LYS A 73 3.62 1.14 1.05
C LYS A 73 3.69 -0.19 1.80
N GLY A 74 3.22 -1.31 1.18
CA GLY A 74 3.37 -2.66 1.71
C GLY A 74 4.83 -3.07 1.92
N ILE A 75 5.72 -2.78 0.96
CA ILE A 75 7.16 -3.01 1.09
C ILE A 75 7.74 -2.24 2.29
N LEU A 76 7.43 -0.95 2.42
CA LEU A 76 7.91 -0.17 3.57
C LEU A 76 7.33 -0.70 4.89
N PHE A 77 6.04 -1.03 4.92
CA PHE A 77 5.38 -1.58 6.11
C PHE A 77 6.03 -2.88 6.57
N MET A 78 6.26 -3.82 5.64
CA MET A 78 6.96 -5.08 5.93
C MET A 78 8.39 -4.85 6.43
N ALA A 79 9.14 -3.94 5.81
CA ALA A 79 10.51 -3.62 6.22
C ALA A 79 10.56 -3.11 7.67
N LEU A 80 9.66 -2.18 8.04
CA LEU A 80 9.59 -1.63 9.40
C LEU A 80 9.14 -2.68 10.42
N LEU A 81 8.16 -3.55 10.09
CA LEU A 81 7.73 -4.64 10.95
C LEU A 81 8.87 -5.64 11.21
N ARG A 82 9.60 -6.04 10.16
CA ARG A 82 10.73 -6.96 10.28
C ARG A 82 11.88 -6.36 11.09
N ALA A 83 12.10 -5.06 10.96
CA ALA A 83 13.12 -4.34 11.74
C ALA A 83 12.87 -4.40 13.27
N VAL A 84 11.60 -4.49 13.71
CA VAL A 84 11.22 -4.67 15.12
C VAL A 84 10.97 -6.13 15.50
N GLY A 85 11.27 -7.09 14.60
CA GLY A 85 11.11 -8.51 14.88
C GLY A 85 9.68 -9.03 14.79
N VAL A 86 8.77 -8.31 14.10
CA VAL A 86 7.39 -8.75 13.82
C VAL A 86 7.36 -9.53 12.51
N PRO A 87 7.02 -10.84 12.53
CA PRO A 87 6.94 -11.63 11.31
C PRO A 87 5.81 -11.15 10.41
N CYS A 88 6.12 -11.01 9.12
CA CYS A 88 5.13 -10.61 8.11
C CYS A 88 5.46 -11.23 6.75
N ARG A 89 4.41 -11.38 5.92
CA ARG A 89 4.49 -11.97 4.58
C ARG A 89 3.58 -11.21 3.62
N MET A 90 3.82 -11.36 2.33
CA MET A 90 3.02 -10.69 1.30
C MET A 90 1.97 -11.64 0.74
N HIS A 91 0.73 -11.18 0.61
CA HIS A 91 -0.30 -11.86 -0.14
C HIS A 91 -0.55 -11.08 -1.43
N GLY A 92 -0.42 -11.75 -2.58
CA GLY A 92 -0.47 -11.14 -3.90
C GLY A 92 -1.81 -11.36 -4.60
N PHE A 93 -2.26 -10.34 -5.36
CA PHE A 93 -3.54 -10.32 -6.06
C PHE A 93 -3.45 -9.60 -7.40
N ALA A 94 -4.52 -9.75 -8.21
CA ALA A 94 -4.87 -8.79 -9.24
C ALA A 94 -6.19 -8.11 -8.86
N ILE A 95 -6.27 -6.79 -9.07
CA ILE A 95 -7.48 -5.98 -8.89
C ILE A 95 -7.97 -5.46 -10.24
N ASP A 96 -9.29 -5.22 -10.33
CA ASP A 96 -9.87 -4.58 -11.51
C ASP A 96 -9.42 -3.12 -11.63
N LYS A 97 -9.10 -2.68 -12.84
CA LYS A 97 -8.70 -1.28 -13.09
C LYS A 97 -9.77 -0.26 -12.70
N GLN A 98 -11.04 -0.67 -12.56
CA GLN A 98 -12.13 0.22 -12.18
C GLN A 98 -11.82 0.90 -10.83
N LEU A 99 -11.13 0.22 -9.94
CA LEU A 99 -10.63 0.77 -8.68
C LEU A 99 -9.80 2.05 -8.88
N GLN A 100 -9.08 2.17 -10.00
CA GLN A 100 -8.26 3.35 -10.31
C GLN A 100 -9.05 4.48 -10.97
N LYS A 101 -10.32 4.26 -11.35
CA LYS A 101 -11.16 5.28 -12.00
C LYS A 101 -11.34 6.48 -11.05
N GLY A 102 -11.07 7.66 -11.56
CA GLY A 102 -11.11 8.89 -10.75
C GLY A 102 -9.73 9.31 -10.22
N ALA A 103 -8.91 8.39 -9.71
CA ALA A 103 -7.49 8.63 -9.48
C ALA A 103 -6.75 8.71 -10.83
N MET A 104 -7.00 7.76 -11.71
CA MET A 104 -6.66 7.82 -13.15
C MET A 104 -7.82 8.40 -13.95
N ARG A 105 -7.54 9.29 -14.93
CA ARG A 105 -8.54 9.97 -15.75
C ARG A 105 -8.15 9.99 -17.23
N GLY A 106 -9.16 10.19 -18.11
CA GLY A 106 -8.94 10.42 -19.53
C GLY A 106 -8.22 9.27 -20.23
N TRP A 107 -7.36 9.62 -21.19
CA TRP A 107 -6.70 8.66 -22.09
C TRP A 107 -5.80 7.63 -21.35
N TYR A 108 -5.14 8.02 -20.27
CA TYR A 108 -4.26 7.10 -19.56
C TYR A 108 -5.02 6.05 -18.75
N TYR A 109 -6.26 6.33 -18.31
CA TYR A 109 -7.16 5.31 -17.77
C TYR A 109 -7.60 4.32 -18.86
N GLN A 110 -7.94 4.80 -20.06
CA GLN A 110 -8.33 3.93 -21.16
C GLN A 110 -7.20 2.95 -21.54
N LEU A 111 -5.97 3.43 -21.57
CA LEU A 111 -4.78 2.66 -21.92
C LEU A 111 -4.24 1.78 -20.78
N SER A 112 -4.76 1.90 -19.56
CA SER A 112 -4.31 1.09 -18.42
C SER A 112 -4.70 -0.39 -18.61
N PRO A 113 -3.90 -1.34 -18.06
CA PRO A 113 -4.27 -2.76 -18.04
C PRO A 113 -5.63 -2.98 -17.40
N LYS A 114 -6.35 -4.04 -17.79
CA LYS A 114 -7.61 -4.43 -17.16
C LYS A 114 -7.41 -4.89 -15.71
N GLU A 115 -6.34 -5.65 -15.49
CA GLU A 115 -5.95 -6.16 -14.18
C GLU A 115 -4.65 -5.46 -13.75
N ILE A 116 -4.58 -5.05 -12.49
CA ILE A 116 -3.45 -4.38 -11.89
C ILE A 116 -2.91 -5.27 -10.78
N VAL A 117 -1.60 -5.47 -10.75
CA VAL A 117 -0.92 -6.22 -9.68
C VAL A 117 -1.08 -5.49 -8.36
N HIS A 118 -1.54 -6.20 -7.36
CA HIS A 118 -1.88 -5.69 -6.04
C HIS A 118 -1.38 -6.64 -4.95
N SER A 119 -1.18 -6.12 -3.75
CA SER A 119 -0.86 -6.92 -2.57
C SER A 119 -1.31 -6.25 -1.29
N TRP A 120 -1.54 -7.07 -0.27
CA TRP A 120 -1.55 -6.63 1.13
C TRP A 120 -0.49 -7.35 1.94
N VAL A 121 -0.33 -6.97 3.19
CA VAL A 121 0.62 -7.58 4.12
C VAL A 121 -0.15 -8.42 5.13
N GLU A 122 0.28 -9.67 5.31
CA GLU A 122 -0.15 -10.48 6.44
C GLU A 122 0.86 -10.35 7.57
N VAL A 123 0.37 -10.00 8.75
CA VAL A 123 1.17 -9.79 9.96
C VAL A 123 0.86 -10.86 10.98
N GLN A 124 1.88 -11.48 11.56
CA GLN A 124 1.69 -12.42 12.65
C GLN A 124 1.56 -11.66 13.99
N TYR A 125 0.37 -11.72 14.54
CA TYR A 125 0.08 -11.21 15.87
C TYR A 125 -0.51 -12.32 16.74
N GLU A 126 0.12 -12.60 17.88
CA GLU A 126 -0.15 -13.77 18.70
C GLU A 126 -0.08 -15.06 17.86
N ASP A 127 -1.13 -15.88 17.87
CA ASP A 127 -1.23 -17.14 17.11
C ASP A 127 -1.95 -17.00 15.77
N LYS A 128 -2.20 -15.76 15.29
CA LYS A 128 -2.98 -15.46 14.08
C LYS A 128 -2.15 -14.74 13.04
N TRP A 129 -2.52 -14.95 11.76
CA TRP A 129 -2.14 -14.09 10.65
C TRP A 129 -3.28 -13.13 10.36
N LEU A 130 -3.02 -11.83 10.43
CA LEU A 130 -3.98 -10.76 10.17
C LEU A 130 -3.68 -10.13 8.81
N ASN A 131 -4.72 -9.92 8.02
CA ASN A 131 -4.63 -9.26 6.73
C ASN A 131 -4.64 -7.74 6.93
N ILE A 132 -3.59 -7.07 6.51
CA ILE A 132 -3.43 -5.64 6.74
C ILE A 132 -3.32 -4.91 5.40
N GLU A 133 -4.38 -4.17 5.04
CA GLU A 133 -4.48 -3.41 3.80
C GLU A 133 -4.84 -1.94 4.05
N GLY A 134 -5.50 -1.63 5.16
CA GLY A 134 -6.03 -0.30 5.48
C GLY A 134 -4.99 0.83 5.54
N PHE A 135 -3.68 0.52 5.58
CA PHE A 135 -2.60 1.50 5.55
C PHE A 135 -2.42 2.19 4.19
N ILE A 136 -3.07 1.73 3.12
CA ILE A 136 -2.82 2.21 1.75
C ILE A 136 -3.18 3.68 1.59
N LEU A 137 -4.35 4.08 2.10
CA LEU A 137 -4.84 5.46 1.95
C LEU A 137 -4.61 6.26 3.22
N ASP A 138 -4.09 7.48 3.07
CA ASP A 138 -4.01 8.43 4.17
C ASP A 138 -5.39 8.99 4.54
N ILE A 139 -5.63 9.24 5.82
CA ILE A 139 -6.91 9.73 6.34
C ILE A 139 -7.35 11.02 5.65
N PRO A 140 -6.49 12.04 5.41
CA PRO A 140 -6.91 13.24 4.70
C PRO A 140 -7.45 12.97 3.28
N TYR A 141 -6.85 12.04 2.53
CA TYR A 141 -7.32 11.66 1.19
C TYR A 141 -8.69 10.98 1.26
N LEU A 142 -8.83 9.99 2.13
CA LEU A 142 -10.08 9.25 2.31
C LEU A 142 -11.22 10.16 2.76
N THR A 143 -10.99 10.99 3.79
CA THR A 143 -11.99 11.93 4.31
C THR A 143 -12.50 12.90 3.23
N LYS A 144 -11.59 13.40 2.35
CA LYS A 144 -12.02 14.28 1.24
C LYS A 144 -12.87 13.54 0.21
N LEU A 145 -12.61 12.27 -0.04
CA LEU A 145 -13.46 11.45 -0.91
C LEU A 145 -14.83 11.18 -0.27
N GLN A 146 -14.86 10.82 1.02
CA GLN A 146 -16.11 10.63 1.77
C GLN A 146 -16.97 11.89 1.76
N GLN A 147 -16.37 13.08 1.99
CA GLN A 147 -17.07 14.36 1.86
C GLN A 147 -17.61 14.60 0.45
N LYS A 148 -16.80 14.31 -0.59
CA LYS A 148 -17.18 14.48 -2.00
C LYS A 148 -18.33 13.55 -2.41
N PHE A 149 -18.36 12.35 -1.90
CA PHE A 149 -19.37 11.33 -2.17
C PHE A 149 -20.23 11.01 -0.95
N GLY A 150 -20.58 12.03 -0.16
CA GLY A 150 -21.31 11.89 1.10
C GLY A 150 -22.68 11.21 0.98
N GLN A 151 -23.27 11.15 -0.22
CA GLN A 151 -24.51 10.41 -0.48
C GLN A 151 -24.30 8.90 -0.66
N CYS A 152 -23.06 8.42 -0.80
CA CYS A 152 -22.76 7.01 -0.92
C CYS A 152 -22.72 6.38 0.48
N THR A 153 -23.72 5.57 0.81
CA THR A 153 -23.88 4.90 2.11
C THR A 153 -23.62 3.39 2.06
N GLY A 154 -23.03 2.89 0.99
CA GLY A 154 -22.75 1.46 0.80
C GLY A 154 -21.45 1.26 0.03
N SER A 155 -21.45 0.27 -0.84
CA SER A 155 -20.27 -0.11 -1.63
C SER A 155 -19.76 1.04 -2.51
N PHE A 156 -18.46 1.15 -2.60
CA PHE A 156 -17.79 2.13 -3.46
C PHE A 156 -16.60 1.50 -4.18
N CYS A 157 -16.45 1.82 -5.47
CA CYS A 157 -15.30 1.40 -6.26
C CYS A 157 -14.79 2.57 -7.11
N GLY A 158 -13.55 2.98 -6.90
CA GLY A 158 -12.89 4.08 -7.58
C GLY A 158 -11.91 4.84 -6.69
N TYR A 159 -11.12 5.70 -7.28
CA TYR A 159 -10.18 6.58 -6.56
C TYR A 159 -9.16 5.83 -5.68
N GLY A 160 -8.86 4.57 -6.00
CA GLY A 160 -7.99 3.72 -5.17
C GLY A 160 -8.72 3.03 -4.01
N ILE A 161 -10.05 2.98 -4.03
CA ILE A 161 -10.89 2.35 -3.00
C ILE A 161 -11.78 1.29 -3.66
N ALA A 162 -11.97 0.15 -2.98
CA ALA A 162 -13.02 -0.81 -3.25
C ALA A 162 -13.43 -1.46 -1.94
N THR A 163 -14.57 -1.03 -1.40
CA THR A 163 -15.12 -1.44 -0.09
C THR A 163 -16.63 -1.58 -0.17
N ASP A 164 -17.20 -2.37 0.71
CA ASP A 164 -18.66 -2.56 0.88
C ASP A 164 -19.31 -1.48 1.75
N ASP A 165 -18.54 -0.84 2.67
CA ASP A 165 -18.98 0.35 3.40
C ASP A 165 -17.98 1.50 3.21
N PHE A 166 -18.33 2.43 2.33
CA PHE A 166 -17.46 3.55 2.00
C PHE A 166 -17.34 4.59 3.12
N GLN A 167 -18.37 4.76 3.92
CA GLN A 167 -18.34 5.76 4.99
C GLN A 167 -17.62 5.25 6.23
N ASN A 168 -17.58 3.92 6.44
CA ASN A 168 -16.94 3.29 7.59
C ASN A 168 -16.06 2.09 7.16
N PRO A 169 -15.03 2.29 6.33
CA PRO A 169 -14.15 1.20 5.90
C PRO A 169 -13.28 0.70 7.06
N ASP A 170 -12.93 -0.59 7.03
CA ASP A 170 -12.10 -1.26 8.04
C ASP A 170 -10.62 -0.85 7.92
N ILE A 171 -10.31 0.40 8.26
CA ILE A 171 -8.96 0.99 8.14
C ILE A 171 -8.31 1.32 9.49
N TYR A 172 -8.94 0.96 10.60
CA TYR A 172 -8.35 1.15 11.93
C TYR A 172 -7.96 -0.19 12.50
N TRP A 173 -6.64 -0.39 12.64
CA TRP A 173 -6.13 -1.63 13.20
C TRP A 173 -6.24 -1.63 14.71
N ASP A 174 -6.92 -2.61 15.25
CA ASP A 174 -6.99 -2.97 16.67
C ASP A 174 -7.07 -4.50 16.79
N GLU A 175 -5.96 -5.18 16.46
CA GLU A 175 -5.81 -6.64 16.48
C GLU A 175 -6.77 -7.39 15.52
N ASN A 176 -7.20 -6.71 14.47
CA ASN A 176 -8.15 -7.17 13.46
C ASN A 176 -7.59 -7.06 12.04
N ASP A 177 -8.25 -7.70 11.09
CA ASP A 177 -8.02 -7.45 9.67
C ASP A 177 -8.42 -6.02 9.31
N THR A 178 -7.71 -5.42 8.32
CA THR A 178 -8.06 -4.11 7.76
C THR A 178 -8.11 -4.16 6.25
N TYR A 179 -9.13 -3.53 5.65
CA TYR A 179 -9.35 -3.57 4.21
C TYR A 179 -9.78 -2.21 3.65
N VAL A 180 -9.34 -1.91 2.42
CA VAL A 180 -9.75 -0.69 1.70
C VAL A 180 -9.87 -0.91 0.19
N GLN A 181 -9.34 -2.03 -0.35
CA GLN A 181 -9.36 -2.37 -1.77
C GLN A 181 -9.84 -3.81 -2.03
N LYS A 182 -10.15 -4.57 -0.98
CA LYS A 182 -10.51 -5.99 -1.03
C LYS A 182 -11.58 -6.31 -2.06
N GLU A 183 -12.63 -5.50 -2.15
CA GLU A 183 -13.75 -5.72 -3.06
C GLU A 183 -13.38 -5.51 -4.55
N GLY A 184 -12.17 -5.03 -4.82
CA GLY A 184 -11.62 -4.90 -6.17
C GLY A 184 -10.84 -6.13 -6.65
N ILE A 185 -10.65 -7.15 -5.82
CA ILE A 185 -9.85 -8.35 -6.13
C ILE A 185 -10.59 -9.21 -7.17
N VAL A 186 -9.88 -9.55 -8.25
CA VAL A 186 -10.38 -10.42 -9.34
C VAL A 186 -9.57 -11.71 -9.47
N ARG A 187 -8.39 -11.78 -8.86
CA ARG A 187 -7.54 -12.98 -8.86
C ARG A 187 -6.67 -13.02 -7.62
N ASP A 188 -6.52 -14.19 -7.03
CA ASP A 188 -5.61 -14.48 -5.93
C ASP A 188 -4.37 -15.19 -6.49
N PHE A 189 -3.17 -14.71 -6.13
CA PHE A 189 -1.88 -15.31 -6.50
C PHE A 189 -1.24 -16.06 -5.32
N GLY A 190 -1.85 -15.99 -4.13
CA GLY A 190 -1.37 -16.65 -2.93
C GLY A 190 -0.31 -15.86 -2.16
N ILE A 191 0.31 -16.56 -1.22
CA ILE A 191 1.18 -16.01 -0.20
C ILE A 191 2.65 -16.20 -0.58
N TYR A 192 3.47 -15.17 -0.34
CA TYR A 192 4.91 -15.12 -0.61
C TYR A 192 5.68 -14.65 0.62
N ASP A 193 6.84 -15.23 0.86
CA ASP A 193 7.68 -14.89 2.01
C ASP A 193 8.16 -13.44 1.98
N SER A 194 8.31 -12.86 0.78
CA SER A 194 8.79 -11.49 0.59
C SER A 194 8.22 -10.86 -0.68
N PRO A 195 8.24 -9.52 -0.80
CA PRO A 195 7.95 -8.82 -2.04
C PRO A 195 8.87 -9.24 -3.19
N ASP A 196 10.15 -9.50 -2.90
CA ASP A 196 11.14 -9.96 -3.88
C ASP A 196 10.70 -11.29 -4.52
N ALA A 197 10.24 -12.26 -3.70
CA ALA A 197 9.71 -13.52 -4.19
C ALA A 197 8.43 -13.32 -5.03
N PHE A 198 7.50 -12.47 -4.58
CA PHE A 198 6.28 -12.16 -5.31
C PHE A 198 6.57 -11.52 -6.67
N PHE A 199 7.34 -10.44 -6.70
CA PHE A 199 7.62 -9.69 -7.91
C PHE A 199 8.58 -10.39 -8.88
N SER A 200 9.30 -11.44 -8.45
CA SER A 200 10.07 -12.29 -9.36
C SER A 200 9.15 -13.06 -10.33
N VAL A 201 7.91 -13.36 -9.92
CA VAL A 201 6.92 -14.13 -10.68
C VAL A 201 5.81 -13.24 -11.26
N HIS A 202 5.32 -12.27 -10.48
CA HIS A 202 4.17 -11.43 -10.81
C HIS A 202 4.58 -9.97 -10.99
N GLN A 203 4.69 -9.54 -12.23
CA GLN A 203 4.97 -8.14 -12.58
C GLN A 203 3.88 -7.59 -13.47
N GLN A 204 3.63 -6.30 -13.36
CA GLN A 204 2.72 -5.61 -14.29
C GLN A 204 3.29 -5.69 -15.72
N ARG A 205 2.63 -6.43 -16.59
CA ARG A 205 3.04 -6.62 -17.99
C ARG A 205 2.76 -5.36 -18.81
N LEU A 206 3.77 -4.53 -18.95
CA LEU A 206 3.73 -3.32 -19.77
C LEU A 206 4.90 -3.36 -20.77
N SER A 207 4.67 -2.86 -21.99
CA SER A 207 5.78 -2.66 -22.93
C SER A 207 6.78 -1.64 -22.37
N PRO A 208 8.05 -1.67 -22.79
CA PRO A 208 9.07 -0.71 -22.32
C PRO A 208 8.64 0.75 -22.50
N PHE A 209 7.99 1.07 -23.63
CA PHE A 209 7.45 2.39 -23.88
C PHE A 209 6.37 2.79 -22.87
N ARG A 210 5.43 1.89 -22.54
CA ARG A 210 4.38 2.16 -21.53
C ARG A 210 4.98 2.31 -20.14
N LYS A 211 5.99 1.52 -19.76
CA LYS A 211 6.73 1.67 -18.49
C LYS A 211 7.38 3.05 -18.42
N MET A 212 8.07 3.48 -19.48
CA MET A 212 8.70 4.80 -19.55
C MET A 212 7.65 5.92 -19.47
N MET A 213 6.55 5.83 -20.21
CA MET A 213 5.47 6.81 -20.16
C MET A 213 4.83 6.89 -18.76
N PHE A 214 4.61 5.76 -18.11
CA PHE A 214 4.10 5.73 -16.74
C PHE A 214 5.06 6.42 -15.79
N SER A 215 6.33 6.00 -15.77
CA SER A 215 7.33 6.52 -14.83
C SER A 215 7.66 8.01 -15.02
N ARG A 216 7.57 8.54 -16.24
CA ARG A 216 7.97 9.94 -16.54
C ARG A 216 6.80 10.91 -16.65
N VAL A 217 5.60 10.45 -17.00
CA VAL A 217 4.46 11.33 -17.27
C VAL A 217 3.23 10.95 -16.46
N VAL A 218 2.70 9.74 -16.66
CA VAL A 218 1.38 9.34 -16.13
C VAL A 218 1.34 9.42 -14.61
N ARG A 219 2.35 8.88 -13.91
CA ARG A 219 2.40 8.94 -12.44
C ARG A 219 2.38 10.36 -11.89
N HIS A 220 2.98 11.33 -12.59
CA HIS A 220 2.98 12.73 -12.17
C HIS A 220 1.59 13.37 -12.31
N LEU A 221 0.86 13.01 -13.38
CA LEU A 221 -0.52 13.42 -13.57
C LEU A 221 -1.43 12.81 -12.49
N MET A 222 -1.24 11.52 -12.19
CA MET A 222 -1.96 10.83 -11.12
C MET A 222 -1.66 11.46 -9.75
N ASN A 223 -0.40 11.67 -9.42
CA ASN A 223 0.00 12.30 -8.15
C ASN A 223 -0.51 13.74 -8.03
N ARG A 224 -0.55 14.50 -9.12
CA ARG A 224 -1.18 15.84 -9.14
C ARG A 224 -2.68 15.73 -8.83
N ASN A 225 -3.37 14.77 -9.42
CA ASN A 225 -4.80 14.55 -9.19
C ASN A 225 -5.07 14.11 -7.74
N VAL A 226 -4.34 13.13 -7.22
CA VAL A 226 -4.44 12.67 -5.82
C VAL A 226 -4.20 13.84 -4.84
N ARG A 227 -3.20 14.68 -5.10
CA ARG A 227 -2.92 15.87 -4.29
C ARG A 227 -4.09 16.87 -4.31
N ARG A 228 -4.71 17.10 -5.49
CA ARG A 228 -5.89 17.99 -5.61
C ARG A 228 -7.08 17.44 -4.82
N ILE A 229 -7.33 16.13 -4.91
CA ILE A 229 -8.40 15.47 -4.14
C ILE A 229 -8.16 15.66 -2.64
N ARG A 230 -6.93 15.38 -2.16
CA ARG A 230 -6.57 15.59 -0.75
C ARG A 230 -6.78 17.03 -0.27
N GLN A 231 -6.68 18.01 -1.17
CA GLN A 231 -6.95 19.44 -0.90
C GLN A 231 -8.42 19.83 -1.07
N GLY A 232 -9.31 18.88 -1.41
CA GLY A 232 -10.74 19.16 -1.65
C GLY A 232 -11.04 19.86 -2.99
N LYS A 233 -10.17 19.71 -4.00
CA LYS A 233 -10.26 20.37 -5.32
C LYS A 233 -10.60 19.40 -6.44
#